data_af3a0f88378c9e2859c4e6a946d1def7
#
_entry.id   af3a0f88378c9e2859c4e6a946d1def7
#
_cell.length_a   1.000
_cell.length_b   1.000
_cell.length_c   1.000
_cell.angle_alpha   90.00
_cell.angle_beta   90.00
_cell.angle_gamma   90.00
#
_symmetry.space_group_name_H-M   'P 1'
#
loop_
_entity.id
_entity.type
_entity.pdbx_description
1 polymer ?
#
loop_
_entity_poly.entity_id
_entity_poly.type
_entity_poly.pdbx_seq_one_letter_code
_entity_poly.pdbx_strand_id
1 'polypeptide(L)'
;MTHTMTLHWSPRSPYVRKVMIVAHEVGLAPRLRIVRTVTGGTEPHLALMKINPLGKIPTLELADGTVLYDSPVICEYLDTLHNGARLFPNGPERFVALRRLALGDGMLDTALAWVGELRRPAALHSAPHIALWEVKLLACAAALEREADALEATAFGIGHIALGVALGYLDFRLARLAWRDGHPRLAAWQAGFDARPSVRANAPVDDL
;
A
#
# COMPACT_ATOMS: atom_id res chain seq x y z
N MET A 1 -13.53 6.76 23.65
CA MET A 1 -13.29 7.65 22.51
C MET A 1 -14.30 7.28 21.43
N THR A 2 -15.11 8.22 20.96
CA THR A 2 -16.03 7.97 19.85
C THR A 2 -15.22 7.91 18.55
N HIS A 3 -15.22 6.76 17.87
CA HIS A 3 -14.68 6.64 16.53
C HIS A 3 -15.47 7.56 15.60
N THR A 4 -14.77 8.33 14.79
CA THR A 4 -15.41 9.30 13.88
C THR A 4 -15.41 8.81 12.42
N MET A 5 -14.68 7.74 12.11
CA MET A 5 -14.53 7.20 10.76
C MET A 5 -14.54 5.68 10.81
N THR A 6 -15.14 5.04 9.80
CA THR A 6 -15.15 3.56 9.66
C THR A 6 -14.29 3.16 8.48
N LEU A 7 -13.27 2.34 8.73
CA LEU A 7 -12.40 1.80 7.70
C LEU A 7 -12.71 0.32 7.41
N HIS A 8 -13.14 0.04 6.19
CA HIS A 8 -13.23 -1.33 5.69
C HIS A 8 -11.83 -1.86 5.41
N TRP A 9 -11.46 -2.95 6.10
CA TRP A 9 -10.08 -3.33 6.34
C TRP A 9 -9.84 -4.84 6.18
N SER A 10 -8.62 -5.19 5.80
CA SER A 10 -8.07 -6.56 5.87
C SER A 10 -6.56 -6.49 6.10
N PRO A 11 -5.96 -7.36 6.96
CA PRO A 11 -4.52 -7.37 7.22
C PRO A 11 -3.69 -7.84 6.02
N ARG A 12 -4.32 -8.43 5.01
CA ARG A 12 -3.67 -8.89 3.77
C ARG A 12 -3.56 -7.83 2.71
N SER A 13 -4.36 -6.75 2.81
CA SER A 13 -4.42 -5.73 1.77
C SER A 13 -3.27 -4.73 1.91
N PRO A 14 -2.39 -4.62 0.92
CA PRO A 14 -1.30 -3.65 0.96
C PRO A 14 -1.83 -2.20 0.90
N TYR A 15 -2.93 -1.96 0.19
CA TYR A 15 -3.54 -0.62 0.13
C TYR A 15 -4.13 -0.20 1.48
N VAL A 16 -4.73 -1.15 2.21
CA VAL A 16 -5.19 -0.91 3.59
C VAL A 16 -3.99 -0.66 4.51
N ARG A 17 -2.91 -1.44 4.37
CA ARG A 17 -1.67 -1.25 5.12
C ARG A 17 -1.13 0.17 4.95
N LYS A 18 -1.12 0.69 3.73
CA LYS A 18 -0.73 2.09 3.44
C LYS A 18 -1.56 3.09 4.25
N VAL A 19 -2.89 2.96 4.23
CA VAL A 19 -3.81 3.82 5.00
C VAL A 19 -3.55 3.71 6.50
N MET A 20 -3.35 2.52 7.02
CA MET A 20 -3.10 2.29 8.45
C MET A 20 -1.77 2.89 8.89
N ILE A 21 -0.70 2.77 8.09
CA ILE A 21 0.59 3.40 8.38
C ILE A 21 0.42 4.92 8.43
N VAL A 22 -0.24 5.52 7.43
CA VAL A 22 -0.56 6.96 7.44
C VAL A 22 -1.32 7.33 8.71
N ALA A 23 -2.39 6.62 9.05
CA ALA A 23 -3.18 6.90 10.25
C ALA A 23 -2.35 6.84 11.54
N HIS A 24 -1.40 5.92 11.64
CA HIS A 24 -0.45 5.86 12.76
C HIS A 24 0.53 7.03 12.78
N GLU A 25 1.13 7.38 11.64
CA GLU A 25 2.11 8.48 11.53
C GLU A 25 1.49 9.83 11.90
N VAL A 26 0.20 10.03 11.58
CA VAL A 26 -0.52 11.27 11.90
C VAL A 26 -1.34 11.21 13.20
N GLY A 27 -1.22 10.11 13.97
CA GLY A 27 -1.89 9.97 15.27
C GLY A 27 -3.40 9.76 15.20
N LEU A 28 -3.95 9.38 14.06
CA LEU A 28 -5.39 9.20 13.83
C LEU A 28 -5.87 7.75 13.92
N ALA A 29 -4.99 6.78 14.07
CA ALA A 29 -5.39 5.37 14.17
C ALA A 29 -6.46 5.10 15.25
N PRO A 30 -6.43 5.72 16.45
CA PRO A 30 -7.49 5.53 17.47
C PRO A 30 -8.87 6.08 17.06
N ARG A 31 -8.96 6.94 16.04
CA ARG A 31 -10.21 7.49 15.53
C ARG A 31 -10.88 6.59 14.48
N LEU A 32 -10.20 5.52 14.05
CA LEU A 32 -10.70 4.56 13.07
C LEU A 32 -11.44 3.42 13.76
N ARG A 33 -12.70 3.21 13.42
CA ARG A 33 -13.41 1.96 13.66
C ARG A 33 -13.09 1.00 12.53
N ILE A 34 -12.41 -0.09 12.85
CA ILE A 34 -11.99 -1.10 11.88
C ILE A 34 -13.11 -2.12 11.65
N VAL A 35 -13.50 -2.30 10.40
CA VAL A 35 -14.48 -3.33 9.99
C VAL A 35 -13.77 -4.33 9.09
N ARG A 36 -13.63 -5.57 9.61
CA ARG A 36 -13.03 -6.67 8.83
C ARG A 36 -13.88 -6.94 7.59
N THR A 37 -13.29 -6.74 6.41
CA THR A 37 -13.96 -6.87 5.12
C THR A 37 -13.08 -7.71 4.19
N VAL A 38 -13.59 -8.87 3.81
CA VAL A 38 -12.89 -9.76 2.88
C VAL A 38 -13.36 -9.45 1.46
N THR A 39 -12.43 -9.04 0.62
CA THR A 39 -12.64 -8.83 -0.81
C THR A 39 -11.63 -9.66 -1.60
N GLY A 40 -11.93 -9.94 -2.83
CA GLY A 40 -11.10 -10.78 -3.70
C GLY A 40 -11.75 -12.16 -3.93
N GLY A 41 -11.19 -12.90 -4.87
CA GLY A 41 -11.82 -14.11 -5.37
C GLY A 41 -12.77 -13.80 -6.54
N THR A 42 -13.71 -14.69 -6.80
CA THR A 42 -14.64 -14.61 -7.94
C THR A 42 -16.02 -14.07 -7.55
N GLU A 43 -16.30 -13.93 -6.26
CA GLU A 43 -17.59 -13.48 -5.77
C GLU A 43 -17.58 -12.00 -5.39
N PRO A 44 -18.58 -11.20 -5.82
CA PRO A 44 -18.66 -9.79 -5.48
C PRO A 44 -19.09 -9.61 -4.01
N HIS A 45 -18.49 -8.66 -3.31
CA HIS A 45 -18.90 -8.26 -1.96
C HIS A 45 -20.07 -7.27 -2.02
N LEU A 46 -21.30 -7.76 -2.23
CA LEU A 46 -22.48 -6.95 -2.51
C LEU A 46 -22.77 -5.89 -1.44
N ALA A 47 -22.51 -6.19 -0.15
CA ALA A 47 -22.72 -5.22 0.92
C ALA A 47 -21.74 -4.02 0.80
N LEU A 48 -20.46 -4.27 0.51
CA LEU A 48 -19.47 -3.21 0.28
C LEU A 48 -19.80 -2.42 -0.98
N MET A 49 -20.29 -3.07 -2.04
CA MET A 49 -20.63 -2.42 -3.31
C MET A 49 -21.78 -1.41 -3.18
N LYS A 50 -22.59 -1.47 -2.13
CA LYS A 50 -23.62 -0.46 -1.84
C LYS A 50 -23.01 0.89 -1.41
N ILE A 51 -21.79 0.89 -0.87
CA ILE A 51 -21.07 2.09 -0.41
C ILE A 51 -19.88 2.44 -1.30
N ASN A 52 -19.18 1.44 -1.83
CA ASN A 52 -18.12 1.63 -2.82
C ASN A 52 -18.39 0.70 -4.01
N PRO A 53 -18.85 1.22 -5.16
CA PRO A 53 -19.23 0.40 -6.31
C PRO A 53 -18.09 -0.43 -6.89
N LEU A 54 -16.82 -0.09 -6.59
CA LEU A 54 -15.65 -0.90 -6.97
C LEU A 54 -15.55 -2.21 -6.16
N GLY A 55 -16.27 -2.33 -5.03
CA GLY A 55 -16.19 -3.50 -4.15
C GLY A 55 -14.79 -3.77 -3.60
N LYS A 56 -13.97 -2.72 -3.45
CA LYS A 56 -12.56 -2.79 -3.02
C LYS A 56 -12.33 -2.17 -1.66
N ILE A 57 -11.31 -2.64 -0.97
CA ILE A 57 -10.77 -2.02 0.24
C ILE A 57 -9.37 -1.44 -0.05
N PRO A 58 -8.98 -0.35 0.65
CA PRO A 58 -9.71 0.37 1.70
C PRO A 58 -10.91 1.16 1.17
N THR A 59 -11.92 1.26 2.02
CA THR A 59 -13.05 2.20 1.87
C THR A 59 -13.23 2.86 3.22
N LEU A 60 -13.31 4.18 3.26
CA LEU A 60 -13.45 4.97 4.48
C LEU A 60 -14.81 5.67 4.47
N GLU A 61 -15.63 5.39 5.49
CA GLU A 61 -16.90 6.10 5.72
C GLU A 61 -16.69 7.18 6.79
N LEU A 62 -17.08 8.41 6.51
CA LEU A 62 -17.02 9.54 7.44
C LEU A 62 -18.33 9.65 8.23
N ALA A 63 -18.31 10.44 9.32
CA ALA A 63 -19.46 10.60 10.19
C ALA A 63 -20.66 11.28 9.52
N ASP A 64 -20.43 12.08 8.49
CA ASP A 64 -21.46 12.75 7.69
C ASP A 64 -22.04 11.88 6.55
N GLY A 65 -21.60 10.63 6.45
CA GLY A 65 -22.01 9.71 5.39
C GLY A 65 -21.17 9.80 4.10
N THR A 66 -20.19 10.71 4.03
CA THR A 66 -19.25 10.77 2.90
C THR A 66 -18.41 9.49 2.87
N VAL A 67 -18.21 8.93 1.68
CA VAL A 67 -17.37 7.73 1.47
C VAL A 67 -16.17 8.10 0.61
N LEU A 68 -14.98 7.74 1.10
CA LEU A 68 -13.72 7.97 0.39
C LEU A 68 -13.10 6.63 -0.06
N TYR A 69 -12.60 6.61 -1.25
CA TYR A 69 -11.77 5.60 -1.90
C TYR A 69 -11.07 6.27 -3.11
N ASP A 70 -9.90 5.80 -3.58
CA ASP A 70 -9.15 4.66 -3.07
C ASP A 70 -8.11 5.08 -2.01
N SER A 71 -7.09 4.26 -1.78
CA SER A 71 -6.10 4.50 -0.71
C SER A 71 -5.33 5.83 -0.81
N PRO A 72 -4.92 6.35 -1.99
CA PRO A 72 -4.35 7.69 -2.13
C PRO A 72 -5.26 8.80 -1.58
N VAL A 73 -6.54 8.77 -1.96
CA VAL A 73 -7.54 9.76 -1.51
C VAL A 73 -7.71 9.70 0.00
N ILE A 74 -7.83 8.49 0.56
CA ILE A 74 -7.96 8.30 2.01
C ILE A 74 -6.71 8.81 2.74
N CYS A 75 -5.50 8.48 2.24
CA CYS A 75 -4.25 8.93 2.84
C CYS A 75 -4.13 10.46 2.83
N GLU A 76 -4.47 11.11 1.73
CA GLU A 76 -4.41 12.56 1.62
C GLU A 76 -5.45 13.22 2.54
N TYR A 77 -6.66 12.66 2.62
CA TYR A 77 -7.69 13.12 3.55
C TYR A 77 -7.21 13.05 5.01
N LEU A 78 -6.65 11.91 5.44
CA LEU A 78 -6.12 11.76 6.80
C LEU A 78 -5.00 12.77 7.08
N ASP A 79 -4.15 13.05 6.09
CA ASP A 79 -3.07 14.03 6.21
C ASP A 79 -3.59 15.47 6.38
N THR A 80 -4.86 15.76 6.06
CA THR A 80 -5.48 17.09 6.31
C THR A 80 -6.00 17.25 7.73
N LEU A 81 -6.15 16.18 8.50
CA LEU A 81 -6.84 16.18 9.80
C LEU A 81 -5.92 16.40 11.02
N HIS A 82 -4.65 16.73 10.81
CA HIS A 82 -3.67 17.00 11.85
C HIS A 82 -2.86 18.27 11.58
N ASN A 83 -2.15 18.77 12.60
CA ASN A 83 -1.33 19.98 12.51
C ASN A 83 0.18 19.70 12.46
N GLY A 84 0.59 18.44 12.35
CA GLY A 84 1.99 18.04 12.25
C GLY A 84 2.58 18.21 10.84
N ALA A 85 3.79 17.69 10.64
CA ALA A 85 4.42 17.67 9.33
C ALA A 85 3.60 16.88 8.32
N ARG A 86 3.42 17.42 7.13
CA ARG A 86 2.61 16.81 6.08
C ARG A 86 3.31 15.62 5.45
N LEU A 87 2.58 14.52 5.28
CA LEU A 87 3.03 13.36 4.51
C LEU A 87 2.90 13.62 2.99
N PHE A 88 1.96 14.47 2.60
CA PHE A 88 1.85 15.02 1.25
C PHE A 88 2.45 16.42 1.25
N PRO A 89 3.69 16.58 0.76
CA PRO A 89 4.35 17.88 0.77
C PRO A 89 3.65 18.87 -0.15
N ASN A 90 3.88 20.16 0.09
CA ASN A 90 3.47 21.25 -0.79
C ASN A 90 4.61 21.61 -1.75
N GLY A 91 4.28 22.36 -2.81
CA GLY A 91 5.30 22.86 -3.75
C GLY A 91 5.85 21.78 -4.70
N PRO A 92 7.05 21.97 -5.24
CA PRO A 92 7.66 21.09 -6.25
C PRO A 92 7.87 19.66 -5.76
N GLU A 93 8.20 19.48 -4.48
CA GLU A 93 8.44 18.17 -3.85
C GLU A 93 7.19 17.28 -3.88
N ARG A 94 6.00 17.89 -3.98
CA ARG A 94 4.75 17.16 -4.10
C ARG A 94 4.73 16.22 -5.30
N PHE A 95 5.22 16.66 -6.45
CA PHE A 95 5.19 15.83 -7.67
C PHE A 95 6.17 14.66 -7.57
N VAL A 96 7.29 14.82 -6.87
CA VAL A 96 8.20 13.71 -6.58
C VAL A 96 7.53 12.70 -5.64
N ALA A 97 6.86 13.17 -4.59
CA ALA A 97 6.13 12.31 -3.66
C ALA A 97 4.98 11.56 -4.37
N LEU A 98 4.20 12.24 -5.21
CA LEU A 98 3.11 11.64 -5.98
C LEU A 98 3.62 10.65 -7.05
N ARG A 99 4.75 10.91 -7.70
CA ARG A 99 5.40 9.95 -8.61
C ARG A 99 5.81 8.68 -7.88
N ARG A 100 6.40 8.81 -6.67
CA ARG A 100 6.75 7.68 -5.83
C ARG A 100 5.51 6.91 -5.35
N LEU A 101 4.43 7.63 -4.99
CA LEU A 101 3.13 7.03 -4.66
C LEU A 101 2.59 6.23 -5.85
N ALA A 102 2.57 6.81 -7.04
CA ALA A 102 2.10 6.14 -8.26
C ALA A 102 2.97 4.93 -8.62
N LEU A 103 4.30 5.01 -8.42
CA LEU A 103 5.19 3.87 -8.64
C LEU A 103 4.89 2.73 -7.67
N GLY A 104 4.74 3.03 -6.36
CA GLY A 104 4.39 2.04 -5.34
C GLY A 104 3.04 1.36 -5.62
N ASP A 105 2.02 2.14 -6.00
CA ASP A 105 0.70 1.61 -6.34
C ASP A 105 0.75 0.77 -7.63
N GLY A 106 1.47 1.20 -8.66
CA GLY A 106 1.67 0.41 -9.88
C GLY A 106 2.43 -0.90 -9.64
N MET A 107 3.39 -0.91 -8.70
CA MET A 107 4.05 -2.15 -8.26
C MET A 107 3.05 -3.08 -7.57
N LEU A 108 2.18 -2.53 -6.70
CA LEU A 108 1.14 -3.31 -6.02
C LEU A 108 0.12 -3.87 -7.01
N ASP A 109 -0.35 -3.10 -7.98
CA ASP A 109 -1.27 -3.56 -9.01
C ASP A 109 -0.68 -4.72 -9.81
N THR A 110 0.60 -4.60 -10.19
CA THR A 110 1.34 -5.65 -10.89
C THR A 110 1.49 -6.90 -10.02
N ALA A 111 1.84 -6.73 -8.75
CA ALA A 111 2.00 -7.84 -7.81
C ALA A 111 0.66 -8.54 -7.51
N LEU A 112 -0.43 -7.79 -7.36
CA LEU A 112 -1.76 -8.38 -7.16
C LEU A 112 -2.24 -9.16 -8.38
N ALA A 113 -1.99 -8.66 -9.60
CA ALA A 113 -2.29 -9.40 -10.82
C ALA A 113 -1.52 -10.74 -10.85
N TRP A 114 -0.23 -10.72 -10.51
CA TRP A 114 0.57 -11.94 -10.42
C TRP A 114 0.07 -12.90 -9.34
N VAL A 115 -0.19 -12.41 -8.13
CA VAL A 115 -0.77 -13.23 -7.05
C VAL A 115 -2.13 -13.81 -7.45
N GLY A 116 -2.95 -13.03 -8.16
CA GLY A 116 -4.22 -13.50 -8.72
C GLY A 116 -4.04 -14.66 -9.70
N GLU A 117 -3.06 -14.57 -10.59
CA GLU A 117 -2.73 -15.63 -11.53
C GLU A 117 -2.23 -16.92 -10.82
N LEU A 118 -1.40 -16.75 -9.76
CA LEU A 118 -0.90 -17.89 -8.98
C LEU A 118 -1.99 -18.62 -8.18
N ARG A 119 -3.16 -18.01 -7.96
CA ARG A 119 -4.31 -18.65 -7.31
C ARG A 119 -5.14 -19.51 -8.26
N ARG A 120 -4.94 -19.35 -9.55
CA ARG A 120 -5.57 -20.21 -10.55
C ARG A 120 -4.93 -21.60 -10.55
N PRO A 121 -5.60 -22.66 -11.05
CA PRO A 121 -4.95 -23.94 -11.26
C PRO A 121 -3.66 -23.80 -12.09
N ALA A 122 -2.58 -24.45 -11.67
CA ALA A 122 -1.26 -24.28 -12.29
C ALA A 122 -1.25 -24.50 -13.81
N ALA A 123 -2.06 -25.44 -14.30
CA ALA A 123 -2.21 -25.73 -15.73
C ALA A 123 -2.82 -24.54 -16.55
N LEU A 124 -3.42 -23.56 -15.86
CA LEU A 124 -4.01 -22.38 -16.47
C LEU A 124 -3.15 -21.12 -16.28
N HIS A 125 -1.97 -21.24 -15.72
CA HIS A 125 -1.07 -20.10 -15.55
C HIS A 125 -0.54 -19.62 -16.90
N SER A 126 -0.60 -18.30 -17.11
CA SER A 126 0.02 -17.66 -18.25
C SER A 126 1.48 -17.34 -17.98
N ALA A 127 2.38 -18.23 -18.39
CA ALA A 127 3.82 -18.03 -18.25
C ALA A 127 4.33 -16.70 -18.86
N PRO A 128 3.84 -16.24 -20.05
CA PRO A 128 4.23 -14.95 -20.59
C PRO A 128 3.84 -13.75 -19.72
N HIS A 129 2.64 -13.76 -19.09
CA HIS A 129 2.23 -12.70 -18.19
C HIS A 129 3.08 -12.69 -16.91
N ILE A 130 3.34 -13.86 -16.33
CA ILE A 130 4.20 -13.99 -15.15
C ILE A 130 5.59 -13.42 -15.44
N ALA A 131 6.20 -13.80 -16.55
CA ALA A 131 7.52 -13.28 -16.96
C ALA A 131 7.50 -11.76 -17.17
N LEU A 132 6.43 -11.21 -17.77
CA LEU A 132 6.27 -9.76 -17.94
C LEU A 132 6.19 -9.02 -16.59
N TRP A 133 5.43 -9.53 -15.64
CA TRP A 133 5.30 -8.91 -14.32
C TRP A 133 6.61 -8.98 -13.53
N GLU A 134 7.33 -10.09 -13.61
CA GLU A 134 8.65 -10.24 -13.03
C GLU A 134 9.62 -9.17 -13.54
N VAL A 135 9.76 -9.03 -14.87
CA VAL A 135 10.61 -8.02 -15.50
C VAL A 135 10.24 -6.61 -15.06
N LYS A 136 8.93 -6.28 -15.00
CA LYS A 136 8.47 -4.96 -14.58
C LYS A 136 8.84 -4.66 -13.12
N LEU A 137 8.60 -5.62 -12.21
CA LEU A 137 8.87 -5.41 -10.79
C LEU A 137 10.37 -5.31 -10.51
N LEU A 138 11.21 -6.10 -11.17
CA LEU A 138 12.67 -5.99 -11.07
C LEU A 138 13.18 -4.67 -11.65
N ALA A 139 12.59 -4.18 -12.75
CA ALA A 139 12.92 -2.86 -13.30
C ALA A 139 12.57 -1.73 -12.32
N CYS A 140 11.44 -1.86 -11.58
CA CYS A 140 11.09 -0.92 -10.52
C CYS A 140 12.13 -0.95 -9.37
N ALA A 141 12.54 -2.16 -8.92
CA ALA A 141 13.57 -2.30 -7.88
C ALA A 141 14.90 -1.66 -8.33
N ALA A 142 15.33 -1.92 -9.57
CA ALA A 142 16.55 -1.32 -10.13
C ALA A 142 16.46 0.22 -10.26
N ALA A 143 15.28 0.77 -10.56
CA ALA A 143 15.07 2.22 -10.55
C ALA A 143 15.18 2.80 -9.14
N LEU A 144 14.58 2.14 -8.16
CA LEU A 144 14.60 2.56 -6.76
C LEU A 144 16.01 2.42 -6.13
N GLU A 145 16.79 1.40 -6.52
CA GLU A 145 18.20 1.27 -6.12
C GLU A 145 19.02 2.50 -6.51
N ARG A 146 18.78 3.04 -7.73
CA ARG A 146 19.43 4.28 -8.18
C ARG A 146 18.95 5.52 -7.44
N GLU A 147 17.72 5.49 -6.90
CA GLU A 147 17.12 6.59 -6.14
C GLU A 147 17.33 6.46 -4.61
N ALA A 148 18.03 5.44 -4.11
CA ALA A 148 18.13 5.15 -2.68
C ALA A 148 18.65 6.35 -1.87
N ASP A 149 19.70 7.03 -2.35
CA ASP A 149 20.25 8.22 -1.68
C ASP A 149 19.21 9.37 -1.61
N ALA A 150 18.42 9.55 -2.67
CA ALA A 150 17.36 10.55 -2.69
C ALA A 150 16.15 10.17 -1.81
N LEU A 151 15.91 8.87 -1.61
CA LEU A 151 14.93 8.40 -0.64
C LEU A 151 15.38 8.69 0.80
N GLU A 152 16.65 8.49 1.12
CA GLU A 152 17.20 8.80 2.44
C GLU A 152 17.25 10.30 2.72
N ALA A 153 17.59 11.11 1.72
CA ALA A 153 17.75 12.55 1.87
C ALA A 153 16.43 13.34 1.94
N THR A 154 15.30 12.73 1.57
CA THR A 154 13.99 13.41 1.57
C THR A 154 13.19 13.11 2.84
N ALA A 155 12.38 14.09 3.29
CA ALA A 155 11.51 13.92 4.43
C ALA A 155 10.55 12.73 4.22
N PHE A 156 10.35 11.95 5.27
CA PHE A 156 9.43 10.81 5.25
C PHE A 156 8.01 11.28 4.91
N GLY A 157 7.37 10.62 3.95
CA GLY A 157 6.04 10.98 3.49
C GLY A 157 5.39 9.87 2.67
N ILE A 158 4.30 10.23 2.00
CA ILE A 158 3.43 9.26 1.28
C ILE A 158 4.19 8.45 0.23
N GLY A 159 5.15 9.03 -0.46
CA GLY A 159 5.99 8.32 -1.43
C GLY A 159 6.79 7.20 -0.78
N HIS A 160 7.40 7.45 0.40
CA HIS A 160 8.13 6.43 1.16
C HIS A 160 7.19 5.30 1.63
N ILE A 161 6.02 5.68 2.14
CA ILE A 161 5.02 4.71 2.62
C ILE A 161 4.57 3.79 1.47
N ALA A 162 4.26 4.36 0.31
CA ALA A 162 3.81 3.58 -0.85
C ALA A 162 4.88 2.60 -1.34
N LEU A 163 6.13 3.07 -1.48
CA LEU A 163 7.26 2.23 -1.92
C LEU A 163 7.59 1.12 -0.92
N GLY A 164 7.69 1.47 0.37
CA GLY A 164 8.01 0.48 1.41
C GLY A 164 6.90 -0.57 1.58
N VAL A 165 5.62 -0.17 1.46
CA VAL A 165 4.50 -1.11 1.45
C VAL A 165 4.56 -2.02 0.23
N ALA A 166 4.90 -1.49 -0.96
CA ALA A 166 5.02 -2.29 -2.17
C ALA A 166 6.13 -3.34 -2.04
N LEU A 167 7.34 -2.94 -1.64
CA LEU A 167 8.47 -3.85 -1.43
C LEU A 167 8.16 -4.92 -0.36
N GLY A 168 7.57 -4.52 0.77
CA GLY A 168 7.13 -5.46 1.81
C GLY A 168 6.03 -6.42 1.32
N TYR A 169 5.19 -6.01 0.37
CA TYR A 169 4.20 -6.90 -0.25
C TYR A 169 4.84 -7.93 -1.19
N LEU A 170 5.91 -7.54 -1.91
CA LEU A 170 6.70 -8.50 -2.70
C LEU A 170 7.32 -9.57 -1.79
N ASP A 171 7.87 -9.19 -0.64
CA ASP A 171 8.38 -10.15 0.35
C ASP A 171 7.29 -11.09 0.86
N PHE A 172 6.12 -10.54 1.16
CA PHE A 172 5.00 -11.27 1.73
C PHE A 172 4.37 -12.29 0.77
N ARG A 173 4.27 -11.95 -0.53
CA ARG A 173 3.53 -12.75 -1.52
C ARG A 173 4.36 -13.33 -2.64
N LEU A 174 5.48 -12.72 -2.96
CA LEU A 174 6.30 -13.03 -4.12
C LEU A 174 7.78 -13.15 -3.74
N ALA A 175 8.08 -13.74 -2.57
CA ALA A 175 9.44 -13.87 -2.04
C ALA A 175 10.43 -14.48 -3.07
N ARG A 176 9.93 -15.35 -3.97
CA ARG A 176 10.72 -15.94 -5.07
C ARG A 176 11.26 -14.91 -6.05
N LEU A 177 10.69 -13.71 -6.11
CA LEU A 177 11.19 -12.62 -6.97
C LEU A 177 12.59 -12.17 -6.56
N ALA A 178 12.95 -12.39 -5.28
CA ALA A 178 14.27 -12.10 -4.72
C ALA A 178 14.75 -10.66 -5.08
N TRP A 179 13.83 -9.68 -5.00
CA TRP A 179 14.08 -8.31 -5.46
C TRP A 179 15.28 -7.63 -4.78
N ARG A 180 15.75 -8.15 -3.64
CA ARG A 180 16.94 -7.64 -2.94
C ARG A 180 18.26 -7.98 -3.63
N ASP A 181 18.25 -9.04 -4.45
CA ASP A 181 19.46 -9.47 -5.17
C ASP A 181 19.88 -8.39 -6.17
N GLY A 182 21.11 -7.89 -6.00
CA GLY A 182 21.62 -6.78 -6.80
C GLY A 182 21.14 -5.37 -6.41
N HIS A 183 20.32 -5.25 -5.32
CA HIS A 183 19.76 -3.95 -4.87
C HIS A 183 20.07 -3.68 -3.37
N PRO A 184 21.37 -3.63 -2.96
CA PRO A 184 21.76 -3.57 -1.55
C PRO A 184 21.37 -2.27 -0.84
N ARG A 185 21.40 -1.12 -1.53
CA ARG A 185 21.01 0.17 -0.92
C ARG A 185 19.49 0.23 -0.70
N LEU A 186 18.71 -0.22 -1.66
CA LEU A 186 17.27 -0.32 -1.52
C LEU A 186 16.88 -1.31 -0.42
N ALA A 187 17.60 -2.43 -0.30
CA ALA A 187 17.40 -3.41 0.77
C ALA A 187 17.69 -2.80 2.16
N ALA A 188 18.75 -2.01 2.29
CA ALA A 188 19.07 -1.29 3.53
C ALA A 188 18.00 -0.24 3.87
N TRP A 189 17.56 0.55 2.87
CA TRP A 189 16.47 1.50 3.04
C TRP A 189 15.17 0.81 3.49
N GLN A 190 14.80 -0.30 2.88
CA GLN A 190 13.60 -1.08 3.26
C GLN A 190 13.69 -1.58 4.70
N ALA A 191 14.87 -2.03 5.14
CA ALA A 191 15.07 -2.45 6.54
C ALA A 191 14.80 -1.29 7.53
N GLY A 192 15.23 -0.07 7.19
CA GLY A 192 14.92 1.14 7.95
C GLY A 192 13.42 1.47 7.96
N PHE A 193 12.75 1.31 6.82
CA PHE A 193 11.30 1.47 6.72
C PHE A 193 10.57 0.43 7.59
N ASP A 194 10.94 -0.83 7.53
CA ASP A 194 10.31 -1.92 8.27
C ASP A 194 10.51 -1.80 9.80
N ALA A 195 11.57 -1.12 10.24
CA ALA A 195 11.84 -0.86 11.65
C ALA A 195 10.92 0.21 12.28
N ARG A 196 10.22 1.02 11.46
CA ARG A 196 9.34 2.09 11.96
C ARG A 196 8.19 1.53 12.80
N PRO A 197 7.84 2.15 13.96
CA PRO A 197 6.75 1.68 14.81
C PRO A 197 5.40 1.55 14.07
N SER A 198 5.05 2.52 13.22
CA SER A 198 3.83 2.51 12.41
C SER A 198 3.78 1.34 11.43
N VAL A 199 4.91 0.96 10.84
CA VAL A 199 5.04 -0.14 9.89
C VAL A 199 4.96 -1.49 10.59
N ARG A 200 5.64 -1.63 11.75
CA ARG A 200 5.62 -2.84 12.57
C ARG A 200 4.23 -3.13 13.14
N ALA A 201 3.52 -2.07 13.60
CA ALA A 201 2.15 -2.20 14.10
C ALA A 201 1.15 -2.66 13.02
N ASN A 202 1.52 -2.56 11.74
CA ASN A 202 0.69 -2.92 10.59
C ASN A 202 1.36 -3.96 9.68
N ALA A 203 2.11 -4.89 10.29
CA ALA A 203 2.69 -6.00 9.53
C ALA A 203 1.58 -6.81 8.82
N PRO A 204 1.79 -7.24 7.56
CA PRO A 204 0.80 -8.04 6.86
C PRO A 204 0.65 -9.41 7.52
N VAL A 205 -0.59 -9.90 7.59
CA VAL A 205 -0.92 -11.22 8.15
C VAL A 205 -1.79 -11.97 7.16
N ASP A 206 -1.50 -13.23 6.94
CA ASP A 206 -2.36 -14.13 6.17
C ASP A 206 -3.34 -14.81 7.13
N ASP A 207 -4.56 -14.31 7.15
CA ASP A 207 -5.61 -14.68 8.08
C ASP A 207 -6.76 -15.47 7.40
N LEU A 208 -6.41 -16.29 6.38
CA LEU A 208 -7.34 -17.22 5.71
C LEU A 208 -7.30 -18.60 6.33
#